data_d46d002565fb2cf7c5b7f7b4993656a4
#
_entry.id   d46d002565fb2cf7c5b7f7b4993656a4
#
_cell.length_a   1.000
_cell.length_b   1.000
_cell.length_c   1.000
_cell.angle_alpha   90.00
_cell.angle_beta   90.00
_cell.angle_gamma   90.00
#
_symmetry.space_group_name_H-M   'P 1'
#
loop_
_entity.id
_entity.type
_entity.pdbx_description
1 polymer ?
#
loop_
_entity_poly.entity_id
_entity_poly.type
_entity_poly.pdbx_seq_one_letter_code
_entity_poly.pdbx_strand_id
1 'polypeptide(L)'
;ADAFPPVQTNDKSELGDKIRMIRLQEVKAEDHKLLWNINQKYLYEMTKYYPDNMDEQGNYHYGYFDAYFTDAERKAFFIYDDEIMVGFVMFNPYSAIGHHPDYTIAEFTIFPSYRRNHYAINAVNLILSIYHGKWEIKYNEKNAGAKELWTKVTAQYSPTIHHINEEETVLEFVN
;
A
#
# COMPACT_ATOMS: atom_id res chain seq x y z
N ALA A 1 -3.70 -21.66 -33.26
CA ALA A 1 -2.72 -21.16 -32.29
C ALA A 1 -2.53 -19.68 -32.60
N ASP A 2 -3.33 -18.83 -31.98
CA ASP A 2 -3.29 -17.39 -32.22
C ASP A 2 -2.20 -16.79 -31.33
N ALA A 3 -1.16 -16.27 -31.99
CA ALA A 3 -0.07 -15.57 -31.33
C ALA A 3 -0.56 -14.21 -30.80
N PHE A 4 -0.26 -13.90 -29.56
CA PHE A 4 -0.48 -12.57 -29.01
C PHE A 4 0.28 -11.52 -29.84
N PRO A 5 -0.32 -10.35 -30.12
CA PRO A 5 0.40 -9.29 -30.81
C PRO A 5 1.60 -8.81 -29.99
N PRO A 6 2.69 -8.39 -30.63
CA PRO A 6 3.88 -7.93 -29.93
C PRO A 6 3.56 -6.67 -29.09
N VAL A 7 4.04 -6.65 -27.85
CA VAL A 7 4.02 -5.48 -26.98
C VAL A 7 4.82 -4.39 -27.66
N GLN A 8 4.16 -3.28 -28.01
CA GLN A 8 4.85 -2.09 -28.50
C GLN A 8 5.70 -1.51 -27.37
N THR A 9 7.01 -1.60 -27.52
CA THR A 9 7.96 -0.87 -26.69
C THR A 9 7.92 0.59 -27.10
N ASN A 10 7.17 1.42 -26.37
CA ASN A 10 7.25 2.85 -26.53
C ASN A 10 8.65 3.34 -26.16
N ASP A 11 9.29 4.01 -27.10
CA ASP A 11 10.59 4.65 -26.97
C ASP A 11 10.56 5.67 -25.82
N LYS A 12 11.46 5.51 -24.84
CA LYS A 12 11.50 6.27 -23.58
C LYS A 12 12.18 7.65 -23.71
N SER A 13 12.40 8.18 -24.91
CA SER A 13 13.27 9.34 -25.12
C SER A 13 12.59 10.69 -25.27
N GLU A 14 11.25 10.83 -25.24
CA GLU A 14 10.57 12.12 -25.46
C GLU A 14 9.40 12.42 -24.51
N LEU A 15 9.32 11.85 -23.30
CA LEU A 15 8.41 12.38 -22.28
C LEU A 15 9.20 13.29 -21.35
N GLY A 16 9.23 14.60 -21.68
CA GLY A 16 9.52 15.63 -20.69
C GLY A 16 8.66 15.41 -19.43
N ASP A 17 9.17 15.82 -18.25
CA ASP A 17 8.56 15.65 -16.92
C ASP A 17 7.06 15.99 -16.93
N LYS A 18 6.23 15.04 -17.35
CA LYS A 18 4.78 15.13 -17.20
C LYS A 18 4.55 15.04 -15.70
N ILE A 19 4.11 16.13 -15.08
CA ILE A 19 3.71 16.14 -13.67
C ILE A 19 2.64 15.06 -13.53
N ARG A 20 3.02 13.93 -12.95
CA ARG A 20 2.11 12.80 -12.72
C ARG A 20 1.17 13.18 -11.60
N MET A 21 -0.12 13.28 -11.91
CA MET A 21 -1.14 13.60 -10.93
C MET A 21 -1.65 12.32 -10.26
N ILE A 22 -1.03 11.98 -9.14
CA ILE A 22 -1.54 10.90 -8.29
C ILE A 22 -2.87 11.33 -7.68
N ARG A 23 -3.85 10.47 -7.78
CA ARG A 23 -5.19 10.63 -7.22
C ARG A 23 -5.53 9.46 -6.31
N LEU A 24 -6.11 9.74 -5.15
CA LEU A 24 -6.72 8.75 -4.28
C LEU A 24 -8.22 8.68 -4.57
N GLN A 25 -8.72 7.49 -4.86
CA GLN A 25 -10.14 7.23 -5.01
C GLN A 25 -10.61 6.35 -3.86
N GLU A 26 -11.51 6.86 -3.04
CA GLU A 26 -12.08 6.09 -1.94
C GLU A 26 -12.80 4.85 -2.47
N VAL A 27 -12.53 3.71 -1.82
CA VAL A 27 -13.18 2.43 -2.13
C VAL A 27 -14.61 2.47 -1.60
N LYS A 28 -15.58 2.18 -2.47
CA LYS A 28 -17.00 2.16 -2.13
C LYS A 28 -17.53 0.74 -2.02
N ALA A 29 -18.76 0.59 -1.53
CA ALA A 29 -19.39 -0.72 -1.35
C ALA A 29 -19.44 -1.56 -2.65
N GLU A 30 -19.67 -0.91 -3.80
CA GLU A 30 -19.67 -1.57 -5.11
C GLU A 30 -18.29 -2.09 -5.52
N ASP A 31 -17.21 -1.56 -4.95
CA ASP A 31 -15.83 -1.97 -5.24
C ASP A 31 -15.36 -3.17 -4.41
N HIS A 32 -16.20 -3.74 -3.55
CA HIS A 32 -15.85 -4.82 -2.63
C HIS A 32 -15.10 -5.96 -3.33
N LYS A 33 -15.68 -6.47 -4.43
CA LYS A 33 -15.07 -7.58 -5.18
C LYS A 33 -13.73 -7.16 -5.83
N LEU A 34 -13.64 -5.93 -6.33
CA LEU A 34 -12.42 -5.41 -6.96
C LEU A 34 -11.30 -5.31 -5.92
N LEU A 35 -11.57 -4.70 -4.76
CA LEU A 35 -10.58 -4.60 -3.69
C LEU A 35 -10.17 -5.99 -3.18
N TRP A 36 -11.13 -6.92 -3.00
CA TRP A 36 -10.83 -8.30 -2.63
C TRP A 36 -9.84 -8.94 -3.59
N ASN A 37 -10.13 -8.89 -4.89
CA ASN A 37 -9.29 -9.49 -5.92
C ASN A 37 -7.87 -8.90 -5.96
N ILE A 38 -7.76 -7.59 -5.75
CA ILE A 38 -6.46 -6.89 -5.70
C ILE A 38 -5.71 -7.26 -4.43
N ASN A 39 -6.40 -7.25 -3.29
CA ASN A 39 -5.80 -7.61 -2.00
C ASN A 39 -5.27 -9.05 -2.00
N GLN A 40 -5.98 -10.00 -2.64
CA GLN A 40 -5.49 -11.38 -2.78
C GLN A 40 -4.17 -11.48 -3.56
N LYS A 41 -3.99 -10.68 -4.61
CA LYS A 41 -2.72 -10.61 -5.35
C LYS A 41 -1.60 -10.01 -4.51
N TYR A 42 -1.92 -8.99 -3.72
CA TYR A 42 -0.98 -8.40 -2.77
C TYR A 42 -0.59 -9.39 -1.67
N LEU A 43 -1.55 -10.10 -1.06
CA LEU A 43 -1.27 -11.12 -0.04
C LEU A 43 -0.40 -12.25 -0.60
N TYR A 44 -0.66 -12.70 -1.84
CA TYR A 44 0.20 -13.65 -2.51
C TYR A 44 1.67 -13.17 -2.58
N GLU A 45 1.90 -11.91 -2.93
CA GLU A 45 3.25 -11.34 -2.94
C GLU A 45 3.84 -11.26 -1.52
N MET A 46 3.02 -10.93 -0.51
CA MET A 46 3.44 -10.81 0.88
C MET A 46 3.83 -12.14 1.52
N THR A 47 3.45 -13.28 0.98
CA THR A 47 3.90 -14.60 1.48
C THR A 47 5.41 -14.79 1.42
N LYS A 48 6.13 -13.96 0.66
CA LYS A 48 7.61 -13.89 0.68
C LYS A 48 8.16 -13.50 2.06
N TYR A 49 7.38 -12.75 2.83
CA TYR A 49 7.78 -12.18 4.11
C TYR A 49 6.96 -12.71 5.28
N TYR A 50 5.71 -13.05 5.02
CA TYR A 50 4.72 -13.56 5.98
C TYR A 50 4.13 -14.85 5.41
N PRO A 51 4.78 -16.02 5.66
CA PRO A 51 4.28 -17.30 5.13
C PRO A 51 2.84 -17.54 5.56
N ASP A 52 1.98 -17.84 4.61
CA ASP A 52 0.57 -18.14 4.80
C ASP A 52 0.10 -19.16 3.76
N ASN A 53 -1.01 -19.84 4.03
CA ASN A 53 -1.59 -20.86 3.18
C ASN A 53 -2.91 -20.39 2.58
N MET A 54 -3.15 -20.74 1.33
CA MET A 54 -4.44 -20.55 0.68
C MET A 54 -5.47 -21.54 1.22
N ASP A 55 -6.73 -21.12 1.21
CA ASP A 55 -7.88 -21.99 1.42
C ASP A 55 -8.15 -22.86 0.16
N GLU A 56 -9.19 -23.72 0.21
CA GLU A 56 -9.59 -24.62 -0.89
C GLU A 56 -10.05 -23.85 -2.15
N GLN A 57 -10.39 -22.56 -2.05
CA GLN A 57 -10.75 -21.70 -3.16
C GLN A 57 -9.56 -20.90 -3.70
N GLY A 58 -8.36 -21.07 -3.12
CA GLY A 58 -7.15 -20.38 -3.53
C GLY A 58 -7.07 -18.94 -2.99
N ASN A 59 -7.75 -18.63 -1.88
CA ASN A 59 -7.71 -17.33 -1.24
C ASN A 59 -6.89 -17.36 0.05
N TYR A 60 -6.23 -16.25 0.35
CA TYR A 60 -5.64 -15.98 1.66
C TYR A 60 -6.68 -15.39 2.60
N HIS A 61 -6.65 -15.80 3.86
CA HIS A 61 -7.54 -15.25 4.87
C HIS A 61 -7.19 -13.78 5.17
N TYR A 62 -8.22 -12.92 5.24
CA TYR A 62 -8.09 -11.53 5.67
C TYR A 62 -9.27 -11.17 6.58
N GLY A 63 -9.08 -11.35 7.89
CA GLY A 63 -10.15 -11.38 8.90
C GLY A 63 -10.97 -10.10 9.06
N TYR A 64 -10.42 -8.94 8.69
CA TYR A 64 -11.08 -7.63 8.84
C TYR A 64 -11.43 -6.98 7.51
N PHE A 65 -11.48 -7.75 6.41
CA PHE A 65 -11.73 -7.20 5.08
C PHE A 65 -13.07 -6.46 5.01
N ASP A 66 -14.15 -7.10 5.43
CA ASP A 66 -15.49 -6.52 5.37
C ASP A 66 -15.66 -5.31 6.30
N ALA A 67 -14.85 -5.20 7.34
CA ALA A 67 -14.86 -4.05 8.24
C ALA A 67 -14.45 -2.75 7.53
N TYR A 68 -13.69 -2.80 6.43
CA TYR A 68 -13.37 -1.61 5.63
C TYR A 68 -14.59 -1.03 4.89
N PHE A 69 -15.70 -1.74 4.86
CA PHE A 69 -16.97 -1.30 4.25
C PHE A 69 -18.03 -0.93 5.28
N THR A 70 -17.81 -1.20 6.56
CA THR A 70 -18.80 -1.01 7.63
C THR A 70 -18.29 -0.17 8.80
N ASP A 71 -16.99 -0.06 8.98
CA ASP A 71 -16.34 0.69 10.04
C ASP A 71 -15.78 2.01 9.48
N ALA A 72 -16.31 3.14 9.92
CA ALA A 72 -15.92 4.47 9.46
C ALA A 72 -14.46 4.85 9.78
N GLU A 73 -13.84 4.19 10.77
CA GLU A 73 -12.44 4.42 11.13
C GLU A 73 -11.46 3.69 10.20
N ARG A 74 -11.94 2.70 9.44
CA ARG A 74 -11.14 1.99 8.44
C ARG A 74 -11.28 2.66 7.08
N LYS A 75 -10.18 2.88 6.40
CA LYS A 75 -10.15 3.58 5.12
C LYS A 75 -9.39 2.77 4.08
N ALA A 76 -9.95 2.71 2.89
CA ALA A 76 -9.31 2.08 1.74
C ALA A 76 -9.40 3.01 0.52
N PHE A 77 -8.32 3.12 -0.23
CA PHE A 77 -8.25 3.92 -1.45
C PHE A 77 -7.55 3.16 -2.56
N PHE A 78 -8.06 3.29 -3.76
CA PHE A 78 -7.29 3.00 -4.97
C PHE A 78 -6.38 4.19 -5.30
N ILE A 79 -5.20 3.89 -5.80
CA ILE A 79 -4.21 4.90 -6.22
C ILE A 79 -4.20 4.92 -7.74
N TYR A 80 -4.45 6.10 -8.31
CA TYR A 80 -4.51 6.32 -9.76
C TYR A 80 -3.44 7.30 -10.22
N ASP A 81 -2.93 7.06 -11.43
CA ASP A 81 -2.24 8.04 -12.26
C ASP A 81 -3.13 8.29 -13.48
N ASP A 82 -3.75 9.48 -13.55
CA ASP A 82 -4.85 9.77 -14.47
C ASP A 82 -5.98 8.72 -14.32
N GLU A 83 -6.26 7.94 -15.36
CA GLU A 83 -7.27 6.89 -15.38
C GLU A 83 -6.71 5.47 -15.09
N ILE A 84 -5.41 5.35 -14.85
CA ILE A 84 -4.75 4.07 -14.64
C ILE A 84 -4.62 3.79 -13.13
N MET A 85 -5.22 2.69 -12.67
CA MET A 85 -5.01 2.22 -11.30
C MET A 85 -3.59 1.66 -11.17
N VAL A 86 -2.78 2.26 -10.32
CA VAL A 86 -1.38 1.90 -10.10
C VAL A 86 -1.12 1.21 -8.76
N GLY A 87 -2.08 1.24 -7.84
CA GLY A 87 -1.93 0.62 -6.52
C GLY A 87 -3.15 0.81 -5.63
N PHE A 88 -3.01 0.44 -4.36
CA PHE A 88 -4.01 0.69 -3.33
C PHE A 88 -3.38 0.87 -1.95
N VAL A 89 -4.15 1.41 -1.02
CA VAL A 89 -3.79 1.56 0.38
C VAL A 89 -4.99 1.28 1.27
N MET A 90 -4.73 0.65 2.42
CA MET A 90 -5.68 0.45 3.49
C MET A 90 -5.05 0.90 4.80
N PHE A 91 -5.76 1.69 5.59
CA PHE A 91 -5.30 2.12 6.91
C PHE A 91 -6.45 2.21 7.92
N ASN A 92 -6.11 2.17 9.20
CA ASN A 92 -7.03 2.07 10.33
C ASN A 92 -6.36 2.58 11.62
N PRO A 93 -7.07 2.77 12.75
CA PRO A 93 -6.49 3.28 14.00
C PRO A 93 -5.93 2.17 14.93
N TYR A 94 -5.71 0.94 14.47
CA TYR A 94 -5.29 -0.16 15.33
C TYR A 94 -3.78 -0.32 15.36
N SER A 95 -3.23 -0.27 16.56
CA SER A 95 -1.79 -0.31 16.82
C SER A 95 -1.19 -1.71 16.71
N ALA A 96 0.02 -1.79 16.13
CA ALA A 96 0.84 -2.99 16.15
C ALA A 96 1.69 -3.13 17.43
N ILE A 97 1.83 -2.05 18.22
CA ILE A 97 2.70 -1.98 19.41
C ILE A 97 1.92 -1.61 20.70
N GLY A 98 0.59 -1.64 20.65
CA GLY A 98 -0.27 -1.34 21.82
C GLY A 98 -0.37 0.15 22.15
N HIS A 99 0.03 1.04 21.25
CA HIS A 99 -0.18 2.48 21.36
C HIS A 99 -1.56 2.89 20.81
N HIS A 100 -1.86 4.18 20.77
CA HIS A 100 -3.12 4.71 20.25
C HIS A 100 -2.82 5.67 19.08
N PRO A 101 -2.52 5.14 17.88
CA PRO A 101 -2.36 5.98 16.70
C PRO A 101 -3.72 6.47 16.21
N ASP A 102 -3.72 7.58 15.47
CA ASP A 102 -4.86 7.98 14.66
C ASP A 102 -4.95 7.10 13.40
N TYR A 103 -3.78 6.71 12.87
CA TYR A 103 -3.67 5.92 11.64
C TYR A 103 -2.54 4.90 11.71
N THR A 104 -2.81 3.71 11.21
CA THR A 104 -1.84 2.64 10.96
C THR A 104 -1.98 2.19 9.51
N ILE A 105 -0.91 2.24 8.72
CA ILE A 105 -0.91 1.63 7.39
C ILE A 105 -1.01 0.12 7.56
N ALA A 106 -2.17 -0.44 7.18
CA ALA A 106 -2.39 -1.89 7.19
C ALA A 106 -1.82 -2.55 5.94
N GLU A 107 -2.19 -2.02 4.77
CA GLU A 107 -1.74 -2.53 3.48
C GLU A 107 -1.42 -1.36 2.55
N PHE A 108 -0.32 -1.48 1.81
CA PHE A 108 0.07 -0.51 0.80
C PHE A 108 0.87 -1.20 -0.31
N THR A 109 0.48 -0.98 -1.54
CA THR A 109 1.29 -1.43 -2.68
C THR A 109 1.11 -0.55 -3.90
N ILE A 110 2.19 -0.38 -4.66
CA ILE A 110 2.16 -0.03 -6.07
C ILE A 110 2.35 -1.32 -6.85
N PHE A 111 1.50 -1.56 -7.84
CA PHE A 111 1.55 -2.79 -8.64
C PHE A 111 2.89 -2.93 -9.35
N PRO A 112 3.42 -4.15 -9.49
CA PRO A 112 4.79 -4.39 -9.97
C PRO A 112 5.16 -3.66 -11.26
N SER A 113 4.22 -3.57 -12.22
CA SER A 113 4.43 -2.89 -13.52
C SER A 113 4.68 -1.37 -13.41
N TYR A 114 4.27 -0.76 -12.29
CA TYR A 114 4.33 0.70 -12.08
C TYR A 114 5.39 1.11 -11.06
N ARG A 115 6.12 0.16 -10.47
CA ARG A 115 7.18 0.44 -9.49
C ARG A 115 8.36 1.19 -10.12
N ARG A 116 9.19 1.83 -9.28
CA ARG A 116 10.36 2.63 -9.68
C ARG A 116 10.04 3.87 -10.52
N ASN A 117 8.82 4.38 -10.39
CA ASN A 117 8.33 5.58 -11.05
C ASN A 117 7.86 6.67 -10.05
N HIS A 118 8.38 6.65 -8.82
CA HIS A 118 8.03 7.56 -7.73
C HIS A 118 6.55 7.53 -7.27
N TYR A 119 5.72 6.64 -7.81
CA TYR A 119 4.31 6.54 -7.43
C TYR A 119 4.11 6.29 -5.93
N ALA A 120 4.92 5.42 -5.32
CA ALA A 120 4.80 5.10 -3.89
C ALA A 120 5.04 6.34 -3.02
N ILE A 121 6.13 7.07 -3.26
CA ILE A 121 6.47 8.30 -2.51
C ILE A 121 5.38 9.35 -2.69
N ASN A 122 4.93 9.58 -3.93
CA ASN A 122 3.91 10.59 -4.24
C ASN A 122 2.57 10.22 -3.59
N ALA A 123 2.15 8.96 -3.63
CA ALA A 123 0.92 8.51 -2.99
C ALA A 123 0.97 8.65 -1.47
N VAL A 124 2.07 8.25 -0.82
CA VAL A 124 2.24 8.39 0.63
C VAL A 124 2.26 9.87 1.04
N ASN A 125 3.00 10.72 0.33
CA ASN A 125 3.00 12.15 0.62
C ASN A 125 1.61 12.77 0.48
N LEU A 126 0.82 12.35 -0.52
CA LEU A 126 -0.56 12.79 -0.68
C LEU A 126 -1.43 12.34 0.50
N ILE A 127 -1.31 11.08 0.94
CA ILE A 127 -2.03 10.57 2.12
C ILE A 127 -1.68 11.39 3.35
N LEU A 128 -0.39 11.61 3.62
CA LEU A 128 0.07 12.37 4.78
C LEU A 128 -0.29 13.86 4.71
N SER A 129 -0.51 14.42 3.53
CA SER A 129 -1.00 15.80 3.38
C SER A 129 -2.50 15.98 3.65
N ILE A 130 -3.27 14.89 3.61
CA ILE A 130 -4.72 14.88 3.85
C ILE A 130 -5.04 14.44 5.28
N TYR A 131 -4.34 13.45 5.79
CA TYR A 131 -4.58 12.82 7.07
C TYR A 131 -3.46 13.18 8.05
N HIS A 132 -3.77 14.07 9.01
CA HIS A 132 -2.83 14.55 10.03
C HIS A 132 -3.09 13.88 11.37
N GLY A 133 -2.03 13.51 12.07
CA GLY A 133 -2.11 12.89 13.39
C GLY A 133 -0.96 11.96 13.68
N LYS A 134 -1.18 11.04 14.61
CA LYS A 134 -0.21 10.04 15.01
C LYS A 134 -0.32 8.81 14.11
N TRP A 135 0.78 8.46 13.48
CA TRP A 135 0.89 7.35 12.54
C TRP A 135 1.75 6.21 13.07
N GLU A 136 1.35 4.98 12.73
CA GLU A 136 2.19 3.79 12.79
C GLU A 136 2.33 3.18 11.39
N ILE A 137 3.55 2.79 11.02
CA ILE A 137 3.84 2.06 9.79
C ILE A 137 4.72 0.87 10.13
N LYS A 138 4.23 -0.34 9.89
CA LYS A 138 4.96 -1.58 10.10
C LYS A 138 5.54 -2.11 8.79
N TYR A 139 6.75 -2.63 8.83
CA TYR A 139 7.36 -3.35 7.71
C TYR A 139 8.19 -4.54 8.19
N ASN A 140 8.37 -5.50 7.27
CA ASN A 140 9.28 -6.61 7.47
C ASN A 140 10.69 -6.21 7.00
N GLU A 141 11.71 -6.47 7.80
CA GLU A 141 13.12 -6.12 7.52
C GLU A 141 13.65 -6.77 6.23
N LYS A 142 13.11 -7.92 5.83
CA LYS A 142 13.46 -8.59 4.57
C LYS A 142 12.82 -7.91 3.34
N ASN A 143 11.81 -7.07 3.54
CA ASN A 143 11.19 -6.28 2.47
C ASN A 143 11.97 -4.98 2.26
N ALA A 144 13.09 -5.08 1.54
CA ALA A 144 13.97 -3.94 1.30
C ALA A 144 13.26 -2.74 0.65
N GLY A 145 12.31 -2.98 -0.25
CA GLY A 145 11.55 -1.92 -0.90
C GLY A 145 10.62 -1.18 0.05
N ALA A 146 9.94 -1.90 0.94
CA ALA A 146 9.11 -1.28 1.98
C ALA A 146 9.97 -0.51 2.99
N LYS A 147 11.07 -1.10 3.46
CA LYS A 147 12.01 -0.45 4.37
C LYS A 147 12.53 0.86 3.79
N GLU A 148 13.01 0.85 2.56
CA GLU A 148 13.51 2.06 1.87
C GLU A 148 12.42 3.14 1.76
N LEU A 149 11.22 2.77 1.28
CA LEU A 149 10.11 3.69 1.14
C LEU A 149 9.74 4.34 2.48
N TRP A 150 9.45 3.52 3.48
CA TRP A 150 8.97 3.99 4.78
C TRP A 150 10.01 4.82 5.52
N THR A 151 11.25 4.41 5.53
CA THR A 151 12.36 5.19 6.11
C THR A 151 12.49 6.56 5.43
N LYS A 152 12.40 6.60 4.11
CA LYS A 152 12.55 7.83 3.33
C LYS A 152 11.40 8.82 3.57
N VAL A 153 10.15 8.35 3.50
CA VAL A 153 8.99 9.26 3.61
C VAL A 153 8.76 9.75 5.03
N THR A 154 9.16 8.98 6.06
CA THR A 154 8.98 9.37 7.46
C THR A 154 10.16 10.16 8.04
N ALA A 155 11.31 10.20 7.38
CA ALA A 155 12.52 10.85 7.88
C ALA A 155 12.30 12.31 8.33
N GLN A 156 11.48 13.06 7.59
CA GLN A 156 11.16 14.45 7.90
C GLN A 156 10.38 14.63 9.21
N TYR A 157 9.72 13.59 9.72
CA TYR A 157 8.93 13.59 10.95
C TYR A 157 9.68 13.03 12.16
N SER A 158 10.96 12.66 12.01
CA SER A 158 11.79 12.10 13.07
C SER A 158 11.13 10.93 13.82
N PRO A 159 10.79 9.83 13.13
CA PRO A 159 10.02 8.74 13.70
C PRO A 159 10.72 8.05 14.87
N THR A 160 9.95 7.61 15.86
CA THR A 160 10.40 6.64 16.85
C THR A 160 10.39 5.25 16.21
N ILE A 161 11.51 4.53 16.34
CA ILE A 161 11.68 3.20 15.74
C ILE A 161 11.46 2.14 16.81
N HIS A 162 10.51 1.24 16.59
CA HIS A 162 10.21 0.13 17.47
C HIS A 162 10.49 -1.20 16.77
N HIS A 163 11.46 -1.96 17.27
CA HIS A 163 11.71 -3.32 16.79
C HIS A 163 10.79 -4.28 17.57
N ILE A 164 9.78 -4.88 16.90
CA ILE A 164 8.87 -5.82 17.51
C ILE A 164 9.58 -7.17 17.74
N ASN A 165 10.36 -7.58 16.76
CA ASN A 165 11.18 -8.79 16.75
C ASN A 165 12.32 -8.63 15.74
N GLU A 166 13.04 -9.70 15.43
CA GLU A 166 14.18 -9.68 14.50
C GLU A 166 13.76 -9.35 13.04
N GLU A 167 12.49 -9.53 12.70
CA GLU A 167 11.99 -9.39 11.34
C GLU A 167 11.06 -8.19 11.14
N GLU A 168 10.52 -7.59 12.20
CA GLU A 168 9.49 -6.57 12.08
C GLU A 168 9.85 -5.29 12.84
N THR A 169 9.69 -4.18 12.14
CA THR A 169 9.89 -2.82 12.66
C THR A 169 8.65 -1.97 12.46
N VAL A 170 8.33 -1.15 13.46
CA VAL A 170 7.29 -0.10 13.39
C VAL A 170 7.96 1.27 13.48
N LEU A 171 7.57 2.16 12.58
CA LEU A 171 7.86 3.59 12.63
C LEU A 171 6.65 4.31 13.19
N GLU A 172 6.82 5.01 14.31
CA GLU A 172 5.79 5.85 14.94
C GLU A 172 6.17 7.32 14.80
N PHE A 173 5.28 8.16 14.29
CA PHE A 173 5.52 9.58 14.08
C PHE A 173 4.23 10.40 14.13
N VAL A 174 4.37 11.72 14.19
CA VAL A 174 3.28 12.70 14.05
C VAL A 174 3.60 13.60 12.87
N ASN A 175 2.62 13.84 11.98
CA ASN A 175 2.75 14.70 10.81
C ASN A 175 1.90 15.96 10.89
#